data_95e046ff8ead07a94fda657e258fddd8
#
_entry.id   95e046ff8ead07a94fda657e258fddd8
#
_cell.length_a   1.000
_cell.length_b   1.000
_cell.length_c   1.000
_cell.angle_alpha   90.00
_cell.angle_beta   90.00
_cell.angle_gamma   90.00
#
_symmetry.space_group_name_H-M   'P 1'
#
loop_
_entity.id
_entity.type
_entity.pdbx_description
1 polymer ?
#
loop_
_entity_poly.entity_id
_entity_poly.type
_entity_poly.pdbx_seq_one_letter_code
_entity_poly.pdbx_strand_id
1 'polypeptide(L)'
;MAGRGSRSGSGGRAGVKDAVAAARRPEVRLPPLVAYEGEGLEPDGDYDGVRFEEVDLTDAAGPGARFMDCELRGCSLDRTELGRARFLDSVLTGVRGVGTDLAGASLRDVEIVDARLGGVQLHGAVLERVLVRGGKIDYLNLRTARLRDVVFEGCVLSEPDFGQAQLTRVEFRDCVLRRADFTAVRMESVDLRSVAELDIARGVDRLAGAVISPAQLMELAPAFAAQIGVRVEA
;
A
#
# COMPACT_ATOMS: atom_id res chain seq x y z
N MET A 1 70.40 -7.98 -7.36
CA MET A 1 69.51 -8.85 -6.54
C MET A 1 68.12 -8.25 -6.53
N ALA A 2 67.20 -8.92 -7.22
CA ALA A 2 65.83 -8.43 -7.43
C ALA A 2 64.90 -8.98 -6.37
N GLY A 3 64.22 -8.09 -5.62
CA GLY A 3 63.15 -8.43 -4.70
C GLY A 3 61.77 -8.27 -5.37
N ARG A 4 61.12 -9.39 -5.63
CA ARG A 4 59.74 -9.42 -6.12
C ARG A 4 58.76 -9.15 -4.98
N GLY A 5 58.03 -8.01 -5.00
CA GLY A 5 56.88 -7.76 -4.16
C GLY A 5 55.63 -8.35 -4.76
N SER A 6 55.05 -9.34 -4.11
CA SER A 6 53.75 -9.92 -4.45
C SER A 6 52.63 -8.98 -4.05
N ARG A 7 51.86 -8.53 -5.01
CA ARG A 7 50.58 -7.82 -4.76
C ARG A 7 49.51 -8.88 -4.50
N SER A 8 49.07 -8.97 -3.26
CA SER A 8 47.85 -9.72 -2.88
C SER A 8 46.64 -8.90 -3.31
N GLY A 9 45.94 -9.39 -4.32
CA GLY A 9 44.63 -8.86 -4.70
C GLY A 9 43.61 -9.20 -3.63
N SER A 10 43.12 -8.24 -2.90
CA SER A 10 41.97 -8.37 -2.05
C SER A 10 40.71 -8.41 -2.94
N GLY A 11 40.24 -9.62 -3.25
CA GLY A 11 38.93 -9.84 -3.83
C GLY A 11 37.85 -9.34 -2.82
N GLY A 12 37.30 -8.18 -3.07
CA GLY A 12 36.13 -7.71 -2.34
C GLY A 12 35.01 -8.71 -2.49
N ARG A 13 34.68 -9.43 -1.42
CA ARG A 13 33.44 -10.18 -1.30
C ARG A 13 32.34 -9.12 -1.36
N ALA A 14 31.56 -9.15 -2.45
CA ALA A 14 30.27 -8.50 -2.48
C ALA A 14 29.45 -9.06 -1.30
N GLY A 15 29.30 -8.25 -0.27
CA GLY A 15 28.49 -8.62 0.89
C GLY A 15 27.08 -8.90 0.42
N VAL A 16 26.56 -10.05 0.78
CA VAL A 16 25.12 -10.33 0.74
C VAL A 16 24.48 -9.23 1.57
N LYS A 17 23.98 -8.20 0.91
CA LYS A 17 23.12 -7.20 1.55
C LYS A 17 21.78 -7.86 1.79
N ASP A 18 21.53 -8.24 2.97
CA ASP A 18 20.66 -7.62 3.94
C ASP A 18 19.24 -8.15 3.84
N ALA A 19 18.79 -8.72 4.99
CA ALA A 19 17.39 -8.99 5.25
C ALA A 19 16.54 -7.77 4.85
N VAL A 20 15.41 -8.00 4.16
CA VAL A 20 14.44 -6.97 3.83
C VAL A 20 14.11 -6.21 5.10
N ALA A 21 14.29 -4.90 5.09
CA ALA A 21 13.95 -4.09 6.25
C ALA A 21 12.42 -4.14 6.47
N ALA A 22 12.02 -4.60 7.65
CA ALA A 22 10.62 -4.72 8.00
C ALA A 22 9.92 -3.36 8.06
N ALA A 23 8.65 -3.33 7.66
CA ALA A 23 7.80 -2.18 7.81
C ALA A 23 7.49 -1.90 9.29
N ARG A 24 7.47 -0.65 9.67
CA ARG A 24 7.00 -0.21 10.99
C ARG A 24 5.48 -0.15 10.95
N ARG A 25 4.84 -0.84 11.87
CA ARG A 25 3.37 -0.79 11.99
C ARG A 25 2.92 0.50 12.68
N PRO A 26 1.70 0.99 12.41
CA PRO A 26 1.09 2.04 13.22
C PRO A 26 0.90 1.55 14.66
N GLU A 27 0.94 2.48 15.62
CA GLU A 27 0.62 2.22 17.02
C GLU A 27 -0.55 3.12 17.42
N VAL A 28 -1.73 2.88 16.85
CA VAL A 28 -2.92 3.71 17.08
C VAL A 28 -3.49 3.42 18.45
N ARG A 29 -3.68 4.47 19.27
CA ARG A 29 -4.32 4.42 20.57
C ARG A 29 -5.34 5.55 20.66
N LEU A 30 -6.57 5.23 20.36
CA LEU A 30 -7.63 6.23 20.37
C LEU A 30 -7.95 6.69 21.81
N PRO A 31 -8.10 8.00 22.03
CA PRO A 31 -8.63 8.55 23.28
C PRO A 31 -10.13 8.21 23.44
N PRO A 32 -10.79 8.62 24.52
CA PRO A 32 -12.24 8.61 24.58
C PRO A 32 -12.81 9.44 23.43
N LEU A 33 -13.67 8.82 22.61
CA LEU A 33 -14.20 9.44 21.39
C LEU A 33 -15.59 10.04 21.63
N VAL A 34 -15.87 11.15 20.96
CA VAL A 34 -17.21 11.76 20.89
C VAL A 34 -17.94 11.22 19.67
N ALA A 35 -19.20 10.88 19.80
CA ALA A 35 -20.01 10.45 18.66
C ALA A 35 -20.15 11.59 17.62
N TYR A 36 -20.06 11.23 16.35
CA TYR A 36 -20.36 12.16 15.26
C TYR A 36 -21.87 12.42 15.20
N GLU A 37 -22.27 13.68 15.27
CA GLU A 37 -23.68 14.11 15.23
C GLU A 37 -23.98 14.98 13.98
N GLY A 38 -23.03 15.11 13.04
CA GLY A 38 -23.20 15.90 11.83
C GLY A 38 -24.02 15.18 10.75
N GLU A 39 -24.46 15.93 9.75
CA GLU A 39 -25.21 15.41 8.60
C GLU A 39 -24.32 15.07 7.40
N GLY A 40 -23.05 15.44 7.40
CA GLY A 40 -22.10 15.21 6.30
C GLY A 40 -20.70 15.70 6.63
N LEU A 41 -19.83 15.75 5.64
CA LEU A 41 -18.48 16.27 5.78
C LEU A 41 -18.40 17.71 5.29
N GLU A 42 -17.48 18.47 5.84
CA GLU A 42 -17.18 19.84 5.43
C GLU A 42 -15.83 19.92 4.73
N PRO A 43 -15.70 20.72 3.65
CA PRO A 43 -14.38 21.04 3.09
C PRO A 43 -13.48 21.65 4.16
N ASP A 44 -12.22 21.16 4.23
CA ASP A 44 -11.24 21.51 5.27
C ASP A 44 -11.75 21.31 6.70
N GLY A 45 -12.81 20.50 6.90
CA GLY A 45 -13.37 20.17 8.21
C GLY A 45 -12.33 19.58 9.16
N ASP A 46 -12.42 19.86 10.45
CA ASP A 46 -11.50 19.39 11.48
C ASP A 46 -12.22 18.48 12.46
N TYR A 47 -11.94 17.17 12.36
CA TYR A 47 -12.52 16.13 13.19
C TYR A 47 -11.42 15.57 14.10
N ASP A 48 -11.53 15.83 15.40
CA ASP A 48 -10.56 15.43 16.42
C ASP A 48 -11.25 14.63 17.52
N GLY A 49 -10.81 13.39 17.76
CA GLY A 49 -11.40 12.50 18.76
C GLY A 49 -12.85 12.11 18.47
N VAL A 50 -13.21 11.95 17.19
CA VAL A 50 -14.59 11.70 16.76
C VAL A 50 -14.79 10.26 16.30
N ARG A 51 -15.91 9.66 16.71
CA ARG A 51 -16.38 8.36 16.21
C ARG A 51 -17.52 8.53 15.22
N PHE A 52 -17.29 8.10 13.99
CA PHE A 52 -18.31 7.90 12.97
C PHE A 52 -18.74 6.44 13.02
N GLU A 53 -19.94 6.15 13.49
CA GLU A 53 -20.46 4.78 13.59
C GLU A 53 -21.68 4.61 12.67
N GLU A 54 -21.52 3.71 11.69
CA GLU A 54 -22.54 3.40 10.67
C GLU A 54 -23.07 4.65 9.89
N VAL A 55 -22.24 5.69 9.80
CA VAL A 55 -22.62 6.94 9.11
C VAL A 55 -22.59 6.70 7.60
N ASP A 56 -23.65 7.14 6.93
CA ASP A 56 -23.71 7.19 5.48
C ASP A 56 -23.12 8.51 4.98
N LEU A 57 -21.90 8.43 4.43
CA LEU A 57 -21.18 9.54 3.83
C LEU A 57 -21.24 9.49 2.29
N THR A 58 -22.21 8.78 1.73
CA THR A 58 -22.40 8.71 0.28
C THR A 58 -22.56 10.10 -0.31
N ASP A 59 -21.78 10.39 -1.37
CA ASP A 59 -21.74 11.69 -2.04
C ASP A 59 -21.34 12.88 -1.12
N ALA A 60 -20.87 12.62 0.11
CA ALA A 60 -20.39 13.68 0.99
C ALA A 60 -19.08 14.29 0.49
N ALA A 61 -18.93 15.60 0.64
CA ALA A 61 -17.75 16.34 0.19
C ALA A 61 -17.00 16.96 1.39
N GLY A 62 -15.82 16.41 1.68
CA GLY A 62 -14.89 16.90 2.69
C GLY A 62 -13.45 16.98 2.16
N PRO A 63 -13.21 17.63 0.98
CA PRO A 63 -11.84 17.76 0.49
C PRO A 63 -10.98 18.55 1.48
N GLY A 64 -9.76 18.08 1.72
CA GLY A 64 -8.84 18.71 2.67
C GLY A 64 -9.15 18.44 4.15
N ALA A 65 -10.26 17.77 4.48
CA ALA A 65 -10.66 17.48 5.85
C ALA A 65 -9.55 16.76 6.63
N ARG A 66 -9.47 17.04 7.92
CA ARG A 66 -8.55 16.42 8.86
C ARG A 66 -9.32 15.50 9.82
N PHE A 67 -8.87 14.26 9.90
CA PHE A 67 -9.33 13.28 10.87
C PHE A 67 -8.15 12.94 11.78
N MET A 68 -8.18 13.35 13.03
CA MET A 68 -7.17 13.04 14.03
C MET A 68 -7.80 12.27 15.18
N ASP A 69 -7.13 11.18 15.59
CA ASP A 69 -7.65 10.32 16.64
C ASP A 69 -9.11 9.86 16.39
N CYS A 70 -9.46 9.60 15.13
CA CYS A 70 -10.83 9.29 14.72
C CYS A 70 -11.05 7.78 14.51
N GLU A 71 -12.29 7.35 14.73
CA GLU A 71 -12.75 6.01 14.36
C GLU A 71 -13.89 6.12 13.34
N LEU A 72 -13.73 5.50 12.16
CA LEU A 72 -14.80 5.32 11.19
C LEU A 72 -15.19 3.84 11.19
N ARG A 73 -16.36 3.50 11.73
CA ARG A 73 -16.83 2.13 11.85
C ARG A 73 -18.08 1.90 11.02
N GLY A 74 -18.03 0.93 10.10
CA GLY A 74 -19.17 0.54 9.28
C GLY A 74 -19.70 1.61 8.34
N CYS A 75 -18.98 2.70 8.14
CA CYS A 75 -19.41 3.84 7.34
C CYS A 75 -19.49 3.49 5.84
N SER A 76 -20.43 4.10 5.14
CA SER A 76 -20.52 4.12 3.69
C SER A 76 -19.75 5.30 3.12
N LEU A 77 -18.85 5.03 2.17
CA LEU A 77 -17.98 6.02 1.53
C LEU A 77 -18.22 6.03 0.00
N ASP A 78 -19.43 5.71 -0.45
CA ASP A 78 -19.74 5.69 -1.88
C ASP A 78 -19.63 7.11 -2.47
N ARG A 79 -18.72 7.27 -3.45
CA ARG A 79 -18.44 8.55 -4.13
C ARG A 79 -18.13 9.72 -3.18
N THR A 80 -17.67 9.40 -1.96
CA THR A 80 -17.25 10.42 -0.99
C THR A 80 -16.01 11.15 -1.50
N GLU A 81 -16.04 12.47 -1.49
CA GLU A 81 -14.94 13.32 -1.93
C GLU A 81 -14.04 13.70 -0.74
N LEU A 82 -12.91 13.04 -0.60
CA LEU A 82 -11.90 13.26 0.44
C LEU A 82 -10.53 13.62 -0.17
N GLY A 83 -10.53 14.22 -1.35
CA GLY A 83 -9.28 14.67 -1.98
C GLY A 83 -8.45 15.53 -1.03
N ARG A 84 -7.15 15.20 -0.89
CA ARG A 84 -6.20 15.85 0.02
C ARG A 84 -6.57 15.78 1.52
N ALA A 85 -7.49 14.92 1.91
CA ALA A 85 -7.79 14.70 3.33
C ALA A 85 -6.58 14.16 4.10
N ARG A 86 -6.56 14.41 5.39
CA ARG A 86 -5.48 13.98 6.29
C ARG A 86 -6.05 13.11 7.39
N PHE A 87 -5.57 11.87 7.45
CA PHE A 87 -5.88 10.93 8.52
C PHE A 87 -4.62 10.74 9.38
N LEU A 88 -4.74 10.99 10.66
CA LEU A 88 -3.66 10.83 11.65
C LEU A 88 -4.20 9.99 12.82
N ASP A 89 -3.41 9.02 13.27
CA ASP A 89 -3.70 8.22 14.46
C ASP A 89 -5.15 7.68 14.48
N SER A 90 -5.64 7.23 13.32
CA SER A 90 -7.07 6.93 13.11
C SER A 90 -7.30 5.49 12.66
N VAL A 91 -8.50 4.97 12.92
CA VAL A 91 -8.91 3.61 12.59
C VAL A 91 -10.16 3.62 11.71
N LEU A 92 -10.11 2.88 10.60
CA LEU A 92 -11.24 2.66 9.71
C LEU A 92 -11.60 1.18 9.75
N THR A 93 -12.74 0.80 10.32
CA THR A 93 -13.16 -0.59 10.44
C THR A 93 -14.45 -0.85 9.67
N GLY A 94 -14.44 -1.87 8.79
CA GLY A 94 -15.62 -2.31 8.06
C GLY A 94 -16.20 -1.25 7.12
N VAL A 95 -15.41 -0.25 6.75
CA VAL A 95 -15.85 0.78 5.80
C VAL A 95 -16.11 0.16 4.43
N ARG A 96 -17.09 0.68 3.73
CA ARG A 96 -17.44 0.23 2.38
C ARG A 96 -17.63 1.43 1.45
N GLY A 97 -17.36 1.26 0.18
CA GLY A 97 -17.57 2.34 -0.78
C GLY A 97 -17.08 2.01 -2.19
N VAL A 98 -17.70 2.66 -3.16
CA VAL A 98 -17.32 2.61 -4.57
C VAL A 98 -17.03 4.02 -5.04
N GLY A 99 -15.87 4.22 -5.67
CA GLY A 99 -15.48 5.52 -6.23
C GLY A 99 -15.11 6.56 -5.17
N THR A 100 -14.70 6.15 -3.98
CA THR A 100 -14.20 7.07 -2.95
C THR A 100 -12.96 7.80 -3.46
N ASP A 101 -12.97 9.11 -3.43
CA ASP A 101 -11.82 9.94 -3.84
C ASP A 101 -10.97 10.34 -2.63
N LEU A 102 -9.75 9.81 -2.59
CA LEU A 102 -8.68 10.13 -1.63
C LEU A 102 -7.43 10.63 -2.37
N ALA A 103 -7.59 11.21 -3.56
CA ALA A 103 -6.47 11.71 -4.34
C ALA A 103 -5.64 12.73 -3.55
N GLY A 104 -4.32 12.50 -3.51
CA GLY A 104 -3.40 13.36 -2.78
C GLY A 104 -3.59 13.35 -1.26
N ALA A 105 -4.37 12.44 -0.71
CA ALA A 105 -4.57 12.33 0.74
C ALA A 105 -3.27 11.94 1.47
N SER A 106 -3.21 12.23 2.76
CA SER A 106 -2.13 11.84 3.67
C SER A 106 -2.69 10.95 4.77
N LEU A 107 -2.20 9.71 4.85
CA LEU A 107 -2.53 8.76 5.90
C LEU A 107 -1.27 8.49 6.72
N ARG A 108 -1.31 8.78 8.01
CA ARG A 108 -0.19 8.59 8.91
C ARG A 108 -0.65 7.94 10.22
N ASP A 109 -0.01 6.82 10.58
CA ASP A 109 -0.40 6.02 11.72
C ASP A 109 -1.90 5.63 11.66
N VAL A 110 -2.28 4.93 10.56
CA VAL A 110 -3.68 4.58 10.27
C VAL A 110 -3.84 3.08 10.15
N GLU A 111 -4.91 2.56 10.74
CA GLU A 111 -5.35 1.19 10.54
C GLU A 111 -6.63 1.15 9.70
N ILE A 112 -6.65 0.33 8.66
CA ILE A 112 -7.83 0.05 7.83
C ILE A 112 -8.11 -1.44 7.94
N VAL A 113 -9.25 -1.80 8.54
CA VAL A 113 -9.58 -3.18 8.87
C VAL A 113 -10.87 -3.60 8.18
N ASP A 114 -10.84 -4.75 7.49
CA ASP A 114 -12.00 -5.37 6.84
C ASP A 114 -12.77 -4.46 5.89
N ALA A 115 -12.05 -3.59 5.19
CA ALA A 115 -12.65 -2.67 4.22
C ALA A 115 -13.16 -3.41 2.96
N ARG A 116 -14.26 -2.91 2.39
CA ARG A 116 -14.80 -3.37 1.10
C ARG A 116 -14.94 -2.18 0.16
N LEU A 117 -13.93 -1.99 -0.66
CA LEU A 117 -13.79 -0.79 -1.47
C LEU A 117 -13.62 -1.15 -2.95
N GLY A 118 -14.18 -0.32 -3.82
CA GLY A 118 -14.05 -0.45 -5.26
C GLY A 118 -13.72 0.87 -5.93
N GLY A 119 -12.71 0.90 -6.81
CA GLY A 119 -12.36 2.10 -7.56
C GLY A 119 -11.84 3.27 -6.72
N VAL A 120 -11.21 2.97 -5.57
CA VAL A 120 -10.67 4.01 -4.67
C VAL A 120 -9.53 4.75 -5.33
N GLN A 121 -9.59 6.07 -5.29
CA GLN A 121 -8.56 6.95 -5.83
C GLN A 121 -7.60 7.41 -4.73
N LEU A 122 -6.40 6.86 -4.70
CA LEU A 122 -5.28 7.25 -3.83
C LEU A 122 -4.07 7.74 -4.65
N HIS A 123 -4.30 8.17 -5.89
CA HIS A 123 -3.20 8.65 -6.72
C HIS A 123 -2.55 9.89 -6.09
N GLY A 124 -1.22 9.91 -6.10
CA GLY A 124 -0.45 10.99 -5.46
C GLY A 124 -0.52 11.03 -3.94
N ALA A 125 -1.20 10.10 -3.29
CA ALA A 125 -1.31 10.05 -1.83
C ALA A 125 0.02 9.71 -1.15
N VAL A 126 0.11 10.05 0.14
CA VAL A 126 1.23 9.70 1.01
C VAL A 126 0.72 8.82 2.15
N LEU A 127 1.22 7.58 2.20
CA LEU A 127 0.91 6.62 3.25
C LEU A 127 2.17 6.36 4.08
N GLU A 128 2.13 6.65 5.36
CA GLU A 128 3.25 6.44 6.29
C GLU A 128 2.79 5.70 7.55
N ARG A 129 3.36 4.52 7.80
CA ARG A 129 2.94 3.62 8.88
C ARG A 129 1.43 3.34 8.83
N VAL A 130 1.03 2.65 7.76
CA VAL A 130 -0.37 2.26 7.53
C VAL A 130 -0.48 0.74 7.53
N LEU A 131 -1.47 0.23 8.24
CA LEU A 131 -1.86 -1.17 8.21
C LEU A 131 -3.20 -1.31 7.49
N VAL A 132 -3.24 -2.09 6.42
CA VAL A 132 -4.48 -2.52 5.78
C VAL A 132 -4.63 -4.01 6.06
N ARG A 133 -5.63 -4.40 6.84
CA ARG A 133 -5.85 -5.77 7.25
C ARG A 133 -7.21 -6.28 6.80
N GLY A 134 -7.20 -7.47 6.21
CA GLY A 134 -8.43 -8.11 5.71
C GLY A 134 -9.10 -7.32 4.59
N GLY A 135 -10.31 -7.72 4.30
CA GLY A 135 -11.15 -7.03 3.34
C GLY A 135 -10.83 -7.31 1.87
N LYS A 136 -11.56 -6.64 1.02
CA LYS A 136 -11.44 -6.73 -0.44
C LYS A 136 -11.42 -5.34 -1.04
N ILE A 137 -10.41 -5.07 -1.86
CA ILE A 137 -10.26 -3.80 -2.55
C ILE A 137 -10.05 -4.08 -4.04
N ASP A 138 -11.02 -3.68 -4.84
CA ASP A 138 -10.96 -3.81 -6.30
C ASP A 138 -10.62 -2.45 -6.94
N TYR A 139 -9.78 -2.43 -7.96
CA TYR A 139 -9.37 -1.23 -8.72
C TYR A 139 -8.80 -0.11 -7.83
N LEU A 140 -7.90 -0.48 -6.91
CA LEU A 140 -7.19 0.48 -6.06
C LEU A 140 -6.18 1.29 -6.89
N ASN A 141 -6.38 2.59 -7.01
CA ASN A 141 -5.47 3.46 -7.75
C ASN A 141 -4.45 4.14 -6.83
N LEU A 142 -3.22 3.62 -6.84
CA LEU A 142 -2.07 4.17 -6.09
C LEU A 142 -1.01 4.80 -7.02
N ARG A 143 -1.41 5.21 -8.21
CA ARG A 143 -0.47 5.84 -9.16
C ARG A 143 0.23 7.02 -8.53
N THR A 144 1.56 7.10 -8.73
CA THR A 144 2.40 8.18 -8.18
C THR A 144 2.37 8.33 -6.66
N ALA A 145 1.69 7.45 -5.93
CA ALA A 145 1.65 7.48 -4.47
C ALA A 145 3.02 7.16 -3.84
N ARG A 146 3.20 7.58 -2.59
CA ARG A 146 4.35 7.25 -1.77
C ARG A 146 3.91 6.42 -0.58
N LEU A 147 4.37 5.18 -0.53
CA LEU A 147 4.10 4.24 0.55
C LEU A 147 5.38 4.00 1.33
N ARG A 148 5.37 4.32 2.61
CA ARG A 148 6.47 4.10 3.52
C ARG A 148 6.00 3.40 4.78
N ASP A 149 6.63 2.26 5.11
CA ASP A 149 6.22 1.48 6.27
C ASP A 149 4.73 1.07 6.20
N VAL A 150 4.32 0.46 5.07
CA VAL A 150 2.93 0.04 4.84
C VAL A 150 2.84 -1.48 4.84
N VAL A 151 1.86 -2.02 5.55
CA VAL A 151 1.59 -3.46 5.61
C VAL A 151 0.19 -3.72 5.07
N PHE A 152 0.09 -4.57 4.05
CA PHE A 152 -1.13 -5.22 3.63
C PHE A 152 -1.13 -6.64 4.20
N GLU A 153 -2.16 -7.02 4.94
CA GLU A 153 -2.24 -8.30 5.64
C GLU A 153 -3.59 -8.97 5.41
N GLY A 154 -3.61 -10.16 4.80
CA GLY A 154 -4.82 -10.91 4.53
C GLY A 154 -5.80 -10.24 3.56
N CYS A 155 -5.33 -9.34 2.72
CA CYS A 155 -6.17 -8.57 1.79
C CYS A 155 -6.33 -9.28 0.45
N VAL A 156 -7.50 -9.10 -0.17
CA VAL A 156 -7.70 -9.41 -1.59
C VAL A 156 -7.68 -8.11 -2.37
N LEU A 157 -6.65 -7.92 -3.19
CA LEU A 157 -6.46 -6.75 -4.04
C LEU A 157 -6.62 -7.19 -5.51
N SER A 158 -7.69 -6.73 -6.17
CA SER A 158 -7.93 -7.01 -7.58
C SER A 158 -7.65 -5.77 -8.42
N GLU A 159 -6.81 -5.91 -9.42
CA GLU A 159 -6.36 -4.85 -10.33
C GLU A 159 -5.83 -3.60 -9.59
N PRO A 160 -4.94 -3.76 -8.58
CA PRO A 160 -4.32 -2.60 -7.94
C PRO A 160 -3.31 -1.97 -8.90
N ASP A 161 -3.37 -0.65 -9.04
CA ASP A 161 -2.46 0.14 -9.87
C ASP A 161 -1.43 0.89 -9.02
N PHE A 162 -0.18 0.38 -9.00
CA PHE A 162 0.98 1.00 -8.37
C PHE A 162 1.85 1.77 -9.39
N GLY A 163 1.31 2.12 -10.53
CA GLY A 163 2.07 2.79 -11.60
C GLY A 163 2.80 4.04 -11.11
N GLN A 164 4.13 4.11 -11.33
CA GLN A 164 4.99 5.22 -10.90
C GLN A 164 5.03 5.46 -9.37
N ALA A 165 4.44 4.59 -8.55
CA ALA A 165 4.49 4.70 -7.10
C ALA A 165 5.91 4.47 -6.55
N GLN A 166 6.15 4.95 -5.33
CA GLN A 166 7.36 4.71 -4.56
C GLN A 166 7.01 3.88 -3.33
N LEU A 167 7.54 2.66 -3.25
CA LEU A 167 7.30 1.72 -2.17
C LEU A 167 8.60 1.55 -1.37
N THR A 168 8.60 1.96 -0.10
CA THR A 168 9.75 1.82 0.81
C THR A 168 9.32 1.09 2.07
N ARG A 169 9.88 -0.09 2.32
CA ARG A 169 9.49 -1.00 3.41
C ARG A 169 7.98 -1.27 3.39
N VAL A 170 7.54 -1.91 2.31
CA VAL A 170 6.14 -2.33 2.14
C VAL A 170 6.07 -3.86 2.18
N GLU A 171 5.13 -4.38 2.93
CA GLU A 171 4.93 -5.81 3.10
C GLU A 171 3.53 -6.22 2.65
N PHE A 172 3.47 -7.34 1.93
CA PHE A 172 2.22 -8.00 1.59
C PHE A 172 2.22 -9.37 2.24
N ARG A 173 1.45 -9.53 3.34
CA ARG A 173 1.37 -10.74 4.13
C ARG A 173 0.07 -11.47 3.86
N ASP A 174 0.14 -12.70 3.43
CA ASP A 174 -1.03 -13.57 3.17
C ASP A 174 -2.10 -12.91 2.28
N CYS A 175 -1.65 -12.03 1.39
CA CYS A 175 -2.51 -11.31 0.45
C CYS A 175 -2.68 -12.08 -0.86
N VAL A 176 -3.77 -11.75 -1.55
CA VAL A 176 -4.00 -12.10 -2.94
C VAL A 176 -3.88 -10.84 -3.78
N LEU A 177 -2.94 -10.83 -4.72
CA LEU A 177 -2.71 -9.74 -5.68
C LEU A 177 -3.07 -10.27 -7.08
N ARG A 178 -4.20 -9.82 -7.62
CA ARG A 178 -4.67 -10.20 -8.96
C ARG A 178 -4.48 -9.07 -9.94
N ARG A 179 -3.78 -9.33 -11.03
CA ARG A 179 -3.55 -8.39 -12.14
C ARG A 179 -2.95 -7.06 -11.69
N ALA A 180 -1.99 -7.10 -10.76
CA ALA A 180 -1.32 -5.90 -10.26
C ALA A 180 -0.55 -5.19 -11.38
N ASP A 181 -0.62 -3.85 -11.40
CA ASP A 181 0.19 -3.01 -12.30
C ASP A 181 1.33 -2.36 -11.53
N PHE A 182 2.56 -2.74 -11.84
CA PHE A 182 3.80 -2.16 -11.30
C PHE A 182 4.56 -1.32 -12.34
N THR A 183 3.89 -0.79 -13.34
CA THR A 183 4.53 0.01 -14.38
C THR A 183 5.31 1.17 -13.79
N ALA A 184 6.61 1.24 -14.06
CA ALA A 184 7.52 2.29 -13.61
C ALA A 184 7.54 2.51 -12.07
N VAL A 185 7.11 1.54 -11.28
CA VAL A 185 7.20 1.56 -9.82
C VAL A 185 8.68 1.60 -9.37
N ARG A 186 8.93 2.17 -8.20
CA ARG A 186 10.21 2.10 -7.51
C ARG A 186 10.03 1.39 -6.19
N MET A 187 10.81 0.35 -5.96
CA MET A 187 10.72 -0.49 -4.76
C MET A 187 12.03 -0.46 -3.98
N GLU A 188 11.93 -0.36 -2.67
CA GLU A 188 13.03 -0.49 -1.71
C GLU A 188 12.53 -1.28 -0.50
N SER A 189 13.11 -2.47 -0.25
CA SER A 189 12.69 -3.35 0.84
C SER A 189 11.18 -3.70 0.78
N VAL A 190 10.71 -4.17 -0.38
CA VAL A 190 9.33 -4.65 -0.56
C VAL A 190 9.28 -6.16 -0.40
N ASP A 191 8.46 -6.65 0.52
CA ASP A 191 8.31 -8.08 0.80
C ASP A 191 7.05 -8.66 0.16
N LEU A 192 7.22 -9.50 -0.83
CA LEU A 192 6.14 -10.21 -1.53
C LEU A 192 6.12 -11.72 -1.22
N ARG A 193 7.07 -12.23 -0.40
CA ARG A 193 7.31 -13.68 -0.22
C ARG A 193 6.10 -14.45 0.29
N SER A 194 5.26 -13.84 1.12
CA SER A 194 4.06 -14.46 1.69
C SER A 194 2.77 -14.10 0.96
N VAL A 195 2.85 -13.48 -0.22
CA VAL A 195 1.68 -13.31 -1.09
C VAL A 195 1.22 -14.69 -1.57
N ALA A 196 -0.05 -15.01 -1.29
CA ALA A 196 -0.63 -16.32 -1.60
C ALA A 196 -0.90 -16.52 -3.10
N GLU A 197 -1.26 -15.45 -3.80
CA GLU A 197 -1.44 -15.42 -5.25
C GLU A 197 -0.84 -14.10 -5.76
N LEU A 198 0.22 -14.20 -6.58
CA LEU A 198 0.92 -13.04 -7.15
C LEU A 198 0.76 -13.04 -8.67
N ASP A 199 -0.27 -12.36 -9.15
CA ASP A 199 -0.49 -12.15 -10.59
C ASP A 199 -0.17 -10.69 -10.96
N ILE A 200 0.80 -10.52 -11.85
CA ILE A 200 1.32 -9.23 -12.29
C ILE A 200 0.92 -9.02 -13.75
N ALA A 201 0.01 -8.07 -13.99
CA ALA A 201 -0.42 -7.72 -15.34
C ALA A 201 0.63 -6.91 -16.10
N ARG A 202 1.37 -6.02 -15.39
CA ARG A 202 2.39 -5.15 -16.00
C ARG A 202 3.52 -4.85 -15.02
N GLY A 203 4.70 -4.56 -15.56
CA GLY A 203 5.83 -4.09 -14.76
C GLY A 203 6.58 -5.19 -14.02
N VAL A 204 6.55 -6.44 -14.50
CA VAL A 204 7.36 -7.54 -13.96
C VAL A 204 8.86 -7.21 -13.99
N ASP A 205 9.31 -6.37 -14.95
CA ASP A 205 10.67 -5.85 -15.06
C ASP A 205 11.03 -4.82 -13.97
N ARG A 206 10.07 -4.40 -13.18
CA ARG A 206 10.22 -3.36 -12.15
C ARG A 206 10.34 -3.89 -10.72
N LEU A 207 10.47 -5.19 -10.56
CA LEU A 207 10.59 -5.83 -9.23
C LEU A 207 11.94 -5.65 -8.55
N ALA A 208 12.86 -4.86 -9.11
CA ALA A 208 14.11 -4.52 -8.43
C ALA A 208 13.83 -3.81 -7.09
N GLY A 209 14.38 -4.36 -5.98
CA GLY A 209 14.11 -3.88 -4.61
C GLY A 209 12.97 -4.61 -3.91
N ALA A 210 12.29 -5.53 -4.61
CA ALA A 210 11.38 -6.49 -3.99
C ALA A 210 12.08 -7.81 -3.69
N VAL A 211 11.53 -8.57 -2.74
CA VAL A 211 11.91 -9.96 -2.45
C VAL A 211 10.71 -10.86 -2.67
N ILE A 212 10.93 -11.92 -3.44
CA ILE A 212 9.95 -12.96 -3.77
C ILE A 212 10.44 -14.32 -3.27
N SER A 213 9.55 -15.29 -3.16
CA SER A 213 9.89 -16.67 -2.84
C SER A 213 10.40 -17.44 -4.07
N PRO A 214 11.13 -18.58 -3.87
CA PRO A 214 11.52 -19.45 -4.98
C PRO A 214 10.33 -19.98 -5.80
N ALA A 215 9.18 -20.24 -5.18
CA ALA A 215 7.98 -20.68 -5.87
C ALA A 215 7.46 -19.58 -6.79
N GLN A 216 7.33 -18.36 -6.29
CA GLN A 216 6.91 -17.19 -7.09
C GLN A 216 7.87 -16.91 -8.26
N LEU A 217 9.19 -17.12 -8.06
CA LEU A 217 10.15 -17.00 -9.15
C LEU A 217 9.85 -17.98 -10.29
N MET A 218 9.49 -19.22 -9.96
CA MET A 218 9.13 -20.23 -10.97
C MET A 218 7.82 -19.85 -11.70
N GLU A 219 6.84 -19.34 -10.98
CA GLU A 219 5.57 -18.87 -11.56
C GLU A 219 5.77 -17.65 -12.47
N LEU A 220 6.66 -16.72 -12.11
CA LEU A 220 6.95 -15.52 -12.88
C LEU A 220 7.99 -15.75 -13.99
N ALA A 221 8.69 -16.91 -14.03
CA ALA A 221 9.74 -17.18 -14.99
C ALA A 221 9.30 -16.98 -16.47
N PRO A 222 8.10 -17.40 -16.89
CA PRO A 222 7.65 -17.12 -18.27
C PRO A 222 7.52 -15.61 -18.57
N ALA A 223 7.04 -14.83 -17.59
CA ALA A 223 6.91 -13.39 -17.74
C ALA A 223 8.27 -12.69 -17.81
N PHE A 224 9.25 -13.12 -17.00
CA PHE A 224 10.63 -12.64 -17.09
C PHE A 224 11.29 -13.02 -18.43
N ALA A 225 11.08 -14.27 -18.90
CA ALA A 225 11.61 -14.72 -20.20
C ALA A 225 11.03 -13.87 -21.35
N ALA A 226 9.72 -13.62 -21.32
CA ALA A 226 9.07 -12.78 -22.32
C ALA A 226 9.63 -11.34 -22.35
N GLN A 227 9.99 -10.80 -21.16
CA GLN A 227 10.53 -9.44 -21.02
C GLN A 227 11.89 -9.27 -21.69
N ILE A 228 12.70 -10.33 -21.73
CA ILE A 228 14.01 -10.35 -22.42
C ILE A 228 13.95 -10.98 -23.82
N GLY A 229 12.74 -11.25 -24.34
CA GLY A 229 12.52 -11.79 -25.68
C GLY A 229 12.77 -13.30 -25.82
N VAL A 230 12.89 -14.04 -24.74
CA VAL A 230 13.02 -15.51 -24.73
C VAL A 230 11.65 -16.15 -24.90
N ARG A 231 11.54 -17.07 -25.85
CA ARG A 231 10.36 -17.93 -26.01
C ARG A 231 10.53 -19.20 -25.18
N VAL A 232 9.54 -19.52 -24.37
CA VAL A 232 9.48 -20.79 -23.64
C VAL A 232 8.46 -21.69 -24.35
N GLU A 233 8.93 -22.79 -24.93
CA GLU A 233 8.08 -23.78 -25.62
C GLU A 233 8.05 -25.07 -24.77
N ALA A 234 6.89 -25.72 -24.72
CA ALA A 234 6.68 -26.96 -23.97
C ALA A 234 7.19 -28.18 -24.75
#